data_1ede20a1060ea3ade6bb256ed6302148
#
_entry.id   1ede20a1060ea3ade6bb256ed6302148
#
_cell.length_a   1.000
_cell.length_b   1.000
_cell.length_c   1.000
_cell.angle_alpha   90.00
_cell.angle_beta   90.00
_cell.angle_gamma   90.00
#
_symmetry.space_group_name_H-M   'P 1'
#
loop_
_entity.id
_entity.type
_entity.pdbx_description
1 polymer ?
#
loop_
_entity_poly.entity_id
_entity_poly.type
_entity_poly.pdbx_seq_one_letter_code
_entity_poly.pdbx_strand_id
1 'polypeptide(L)'
;MAPCYEVKVVTSFAAAHNLRNFKGRCENLHGHNWKVEVVLRGDQLNESDLLLDFSEVKAETNKILDELDHSYLNDIPYFQEKNPSSENIARYIFDRLMPAVRDKGVTVYSVSAWESSNSCATYYGT
;
A
#
# COMPACT_ATOMS: atom_id res chain seq x y z
N MET A 1 -12.69 24.75 -3.44
CA MET A 1 -12.46 23.30 -3.50
C MET A 1 -13.77 22.57 -3.32
N ALA A 2 -14.08 21.64 -4.20
CA ALA A 2 -15.31 20.87 -4.07
C ALA A 2 -15.23 19.94 -2.86
N PRO A 3 -16.38 19.72 -2.17
CA PRO A 3 -16.43 18.73 -1.09
C PRO A 3 -16.06 17.34 -1.61
N CYS A 4 -15.41 16.57 -0.78
CA CYS A 4 -15.11 15.19 -1.11
C CYS A 4 -15.17 14.33 0.15
N TYR A 5 -15.29 13.03 -0.07
CA TYR A 5 -15.24 12.04 0.99
C TYR A 5 -13.94 11.27 0.92
N GLU A 6 -13.54 10.75 2.04
CA GLU A 6 -12.33 9.96 2.15
C GLU A 6 -12.65 8.68 2.90
N VAL A 7 -12.19 7.56 2.36
CA VAL A 7 -12.31 6.24 2.99
C VAL A 7 -10.91 5.73 3.27
N LYS A 8 -10.71 5.23 4.47
CA LYS A 8 -9.44 4.65 4.88
C LYS A 8 -9.66 3.22 5.34
N VAL A 9 -8.85 2.29 4.86
CA VAL A 9 -8.81 0.93 5.38
C VAL A 9 -7.40 0.61 5.84
N VAL A 10 -7.31 -0.25 6.84
CA VAL A 10 -6.04 -0.68 7.42
C VAL A 10 -5.99 -2.19 7.33
N THR A 11 -4.86 -2.70 6.84
CA THR A 11 -4.60 -4.12 6.74
C THR A 11 -3.12 -4.38 7.01
N SER A 12 -2.67 -5.62 6.91
CA SER A 12 -1.28 -5.94 7.23
C SER A 12 -0.81 -7.15 6.44
N PHE A 13 0.50 -7.28 6.34
CA PHE A 13 1.17 -8.47 5.82
C PHE A 13 2.50 -8.65 6.54
N ALA A 14 3.02 -9.86 6.54
CA ALA A 14 4.31 -10.19 7.14
C ALA A 14 5.29 -10.53 6.03
N ALA A 15 6.47 -9.93 6.05
CA ALA A 15 7.47 -10.19 5.03
C ALA A 15 8.86 -9.80 5.52
N ALA A 16 9.85 -10.45 4.95
CA ALA A 16 11.26 -10.17 5.22
C ALA A 16 11.83 -9.29 4.10
N HIS A 17 12.80 -8.50 4.44
CA HIS A 17 13.52 -7.66 3.48
C HIS A 17 14.89 -7.30 3.99
N ASN A 18 15.71 -6.75 3.08
CA ASN A 18 16.91 -6.03 3.44
C ASN A 18 17.17 -4.97 2.37
N LEU A 19 17.73 -3.85 2.79
CA LEU A 19 18.10 -2.80 1.85
C LEU A 19 19.50 -3.07 1.29
N ARG A 20 19.64 -2.89 -0.02
CA ARG A 20 20.94 -2.96 -0.70
C ARG A 20 21.52 -1.55 -0.78
N ASN A 21 22.83 -1.44 -0.73
CA ASN A 21 23.56 -0.15 -0.78
C ASN A 21 23.16 0.80 0.36
N PHE A 22 22.84 0.23 1.51
CA PHE A 22 22.51 0.99 2.69
C PHE A 22 23.79 1.29 3.47
N LYS A 23 24.17 2.57 3.52
CA LYS A 23 25.43 3.01 4.15
C LYS A 23 26.65 2.24 3.60
N GLY A 24 26.67 2.00 2.28
CA GLY A 24 27.79 1.36 1.59
C GLY A 24 27.80 -0.16 1.65
N ARG A 25 26.77 -0.81 2.17
CA ARG A 25 26.68 -2.26 2.27
C ARG A 25 25.22 -2.71 2.28
N CYS A 26 25.00 -4.01 2.18
CA CYS A 26 23.67 -4.57 2.32
C CYS A 26 23.31 -4.71 3.79
N GLU A 27 22.07 -4.36 4.10
CA GLU A 27 21.50 -4.53 5.43
C GLU A 27 21.28 -6.01 5.73
N ASN A 28 21.33 -6.40 7.00
CA ASN A 28 20.98 -7.75 7.40
C ASN A 28 19.52 -8.06 7.10
N LEU A 29 19.25 -9.30 6.70
CA LEU A 29 17.89 -9.78 6.48
C LEU A 29 17.11 -9.74 7.79
N HIS A 30 15.91 -9.20 7.73
CA HIS A 30 15.01 -9.15 8.88
C HIS A 30 13.56 -9.07 8.41
N GLY A 31 12.63 -9.33 9.30
CA GLY A 31 11.21 -9.35 8.97
C GLY A 31 10.42 -8.39 9.83
N HIS A 32 9.27 -8.00 9.29
CA HIS A 32 8.31 -7.12 9.96
C HIS A 32 6.89 -7.58 9.71
N ASN A 33 6.02 -7.20 10.63
CA ASN A 33 4.58 -7.19 10.40
C ASN A 33 4.25 -5.78 9.88
N TRP A 34 4.04 -5.69 8.57
CA TRP A 34 3.80 -4.42 7.90
C TRP A 34 2.35 -4.02 8.04
N LYS A 35 2.08 -2.84 8.59
CA LYS A 35 0.73 -2.28 8.57
C LYS A 35 0.60 -1.41 7.32
N VAL A 36 -0.51 -1.56 6.62
CA VAL A 36 -0.78 -0.82 5.38
C VAL A 36 -2.06 -0.02 5.56
N GLU A 37 -1.99 1.27 5.29
CA GLU A 37 -3.16 2.14 5.27
C GLU A 37 -3.38 2.62 3.85
N VAL A 38 -4.60 2.43 3.36
CA VAL A 38 -5.01 2.87 2.03
C VAL A 38 -6.06 3.94 2.18
N VAL A 39 -5.87 5.08 1.52
CA VAL A 39 -6.79 6.20 1.54
C VAL A 39 -7.31 6.42 0.13
N LEU A 40 -8.64 6.40 -0.01
CA LEU A 40 -9.34 6.68 -1.26
C LEU A 40 -10.18 7.93 -1.11
N ARG A 41 -10.33 8.67 -2.19
CA ARG A 41 -11.15 9.88 -2.22
C ARG A 41 -12.10 9.87 -3.40
N GLY A 42 -13.23 10.55 -3.23
CA GLY A 42 -14.22 10.77 -4.27
C GLY A 42 -15.26 11.77 -3.80
N ASP A 43 -16.08 12.24 -4.72
CA ASP A 43 -17.08 13.28 -4.44
C ASP A 43 -18.50 12.79 -4.57
N GLN A 44 -18.72 11.53 -4.96
CA GLN A 44 -20.05 10.97 -5.16
C GLN A 44 -20.26 9.73 -4.30
N LEU A 45 -21.40 9.65 -3.66
CA LEU A 45 -21.81 8.45 -2.93
C LEU A 45 -22.68 7.58 -3.83
N ASN A 46 -22.64 6.27 -3.59
CA ASN A 46 -23.49 5.33 -4.33
C ASN A 46 -24.92 5.29 -3.74
N GLU A 47 -25.72 4.33 -4.22
CA GLU A 47 -27.13 4.18 -3.80
C GLU A 47 -27.29 3.92 -2.31
N SER A 48 -26.26 3.39 -1.65
CA SER A 48 -26.27 3.08 -0.22
C SER A 48 -25.64 4.18 0.61
N ASP A 49 -25.38 5.34 0.00
CA ASP A 49 -24.70 6.47 0.66
C ASP A 49 -23.28 6.15 1.08
N LEU A 50 -22.59 5.28 0.33
CA LEU A 50 -21.19 4.94 0.54
C LEU A 50 -20.34 5.47 -0.60
N LEU A 51 -19.15 5.94 -0.29
CA LEU A 51 -18.16 6.22 -1.31
C LEU A 51 -17.72 4.92 -1.99
N LEU A 52 -17.41 3.92 -1.17
CA LEU A 52 -17.11 2.57 -1.57
C LEU A 52 -17.17 1.70 -0.32
N ASP A 53 -17.69 0.48 -0.44
CA ASP A 53 -17.79 -0.44 0.69
C ASP A 53 -16.39 -0.78 1.20
N PHE A 54 -16.19 -0.68 2.52
CA PHE A 54 -14.89 -0.99 3.14
C PHE A 54 -14.43 -2.40 2.81
N SER A 55 -15.35 -3.38 2.76
CA SER A 55 -14.99 -4.76 2.47
C SER A 55 -14.46 -4.92 1.06
N GLU A 56 -14.97 -4.14 0.12
CA GLU A 56 -14.52 -4.14 -1.27
C GLU A 56 -13.11 -3.56 -1.38
N VAL A 57 -12.85 -2.46 -0.67
CA VAL A 57 -11.51 -1.85 -0.63
C VAL A 57 -10.50 -2.82 -0.01
N LYS A 58 -10.88 -3.47 1.10
CA LYS A 58 -10.02 -4.45 1.76
C LYS A 58 -9.73 -5.64 0.86
N ALA A 59 -10.75 -6.15 0.16
CA ALA A 59 -10.57 -7.29 -0.72
C ALA A 59 -9.58 -6.97 -1.86
N GLU A 60 -9.73 -5.82 -2.49
CA GLU A 60 -8.82 -5.42 -3.55
C GLU A 60 -7.39 -5.20 -3.03
N THR A 61 -7.26 -4.59 -1.85
CA THR A 61 -5.96 -4.37 -1.22
C THR A 61 -5.32 -5.71 -0.86
N ASN A 62 -6.06 -6.61 -0.26
CA ASN A 62 -5.52 -7.89 0.20
C ASN A 62 -5.06 -8.78 -0.95
N LYS A 63 -5.68 -8.68 -2.13
CA LYS A 63 -5.19 -9.39 -3.32
C LYS A 63 -3.75 -8.98 -3.65
N ILE A 64 -3.44 -7.70 -3.50
CA ILE A 64 -2.09 -7.20 -3.73
C ILE A 64 -1.15 -7.67 -2.62
N LEU A 65 -1.61 -7.57 -1.37
CA LEU A 65 -0.78 -7.95 -0.22
C LEU A 65 -0.49 -9.45 -0.18
N ASP A 66 -1.36 -10.29 -0.75
CA ASP A 66 -1.12 -11.72 -0.83
C ASP A 66 0.13 -12.05 -1.65
N GLU A 67 0.50 -11.19 -2.58
CA GLU A 67 1.75 -11.36 -3.34
C GLU A 67 2.99 -11.06 -2.49
N LEU A 68 2.83 -10.27 -1.44
CA LEU A 68 3.93 -9.83 -0.57
C LEU A 68 4.02 -10.64 0.71
N ASP A 69 2.88 -11.21 1.15
CA ASP A 69 2.75 -11.84 2.45
C ASP A 69 3.58 -13.12 2.53
N HIS A 70 4.26 -13.30 3.64
CA HIS A 70 5.12 -14.46 3.92
C HIS A 70 6.21 -14.67 2.85
N SER A 71 6.72 -13.58 2.29
CA SER A 71 7.76 -13.64 1.26
C SER A 71 9.03 -12.91 1.69
N TYR A 72 10.10 -13.15 0.93
CA TYR A 72 11.29 -12.32 0.96
C TYR A 72 11.11 -11.28 -0.16
N LEU A 73 10.86 -10.04 0.22
CA LEU A 73 10.49 -8.99 -0.74
C LEU A 73 11.54 -8.76 -1.82
N ASN A 74 12.82 -8.94 -1.47
CA ASN A 74 13.92 -8.76 -2.43
C ASN A 74 13.87 -9.74 -3.60
N ASP A 75 13.16 -10.87 -3.46
CA ASP A 75 13.01 -11.85 -4.54
C ASP A 75 11.90 -11.47 -5.53
N ILE A 76 11.03 -10.53 -5.15
CA ILE A 76 9.95 -10.09 -6.03
C ILE A 76 10.54 -9.23 -7.14
N PRO A 77 10.19 -9.46 -8.42
CA PRO A 77 10.83 -8.76 -9.55
C PRO A 77 10.84 -7.25 -9.41
N TYR A 78 9.77 -6.64 -8.93
CA TYR A 78 9.71 -5.19 -8.74
C TYR A 78 10.83 -4.70 -7.81
N PHE A 79 11.15 -5.48 -6.76
CA PHE A 79 12.14 -5.09 -5.75
C PHE A 79 13.55 -5.59 -6.06
N GLN A 80 13.77 -6.19 -7.21
CA GLN A 80 15.13 -6.56 -7.63
C GLN A 80 15.93 -5.35 -8.10
N GLU A 81 15.25 -4.40 -8.75
CA GLU A 81 15.85 -3.16 -9.21
C GLU A 81 15.69 -2.00 -8.24
N LYS A 82 14.70 -2.08 -7.36
CA LYS A 82 14.41 -1.07 -6.35
C LYS A 82 14.45 -1.72 -4.99
N ASN A 83 15.02 -1.03 -4.01
CA ASN A 83 15.01 -1.54 -2.65
C ASN A 83 13.57 -1.70 -2.13
N PRO A 84 13.27 -2.78 -1.38
CA PRO A 84 11.98 -2.93 -0.72
C PRO A 84 11.91 -2.08 0.55
N SER A 85 12.05 -0.79 0.39
CA SER A 85 11.87 0.21 1.43
C SER A 85 10.38 0.43 1.69
N SER A 86 10.04 1.05 2.81
CA SER A 86 8.64 1.44 3.09
C SER A 86 8.08 2.30 1.96
N GLU A 87 8.90 3.21 1.42
CA GLU A 87 8.51 4.08 0.32
C GLU A 87 8.13 3.29 -0.93
N ASN A 88 8.99 2.36 -1.33
CA ASN A 88 8.74 1.56 -2.54
C ASN A 88 7.64 0.53 -2.34
N ILE A 89 7.46 0.02 -1.13
CA ILE A 89 6.32 -0.85 -0.81
C ILE A 89 5.01 -0.06 -0.96
N ALA A 90 4.95 1.14 -0.40
CA ALA A 90 3.78 1.99 -0.50
C ALA A 90 3.43 2.29 -1.97
N ARG A 91 4.43 2.62 -2.78
CA ARG A 91 4.23 2.89 -4.21
C ARG A 91 3.79 1.66 -4.97
N TYR A 92 4.37 0.50 -4.68
CA TYR A 92 4.00 -0.77 -5.30
C TYR A 92 2.50 -1.03 -5.11
N ILE A 93 2.01 -0.88 -3.88
CA ILE A 93 0.61 -1.09 -3.56
C ILE A 93 -0.26 -0.05 -4.26
N PHE A 94 0.14 1.22 -4.21
CA PHE A 94 -0.59 2.31 -4.86
C PHE A 94 -0.80 2.04 -6.36
N ASP A 95 0.29 1.72 -7.06
CA ASP A 95 0.26 1.56 -8.51
C ASP A 95 -0.59 0.36 -8.94
N ARG A 96 -0.70 -0.66 -8.10
CA ARG A 96 -1.53 -1.83 -8.38
C ARG A 96 -2.99 -1.63 -7.99
N LEU A 97 -3.23 -0.82 -6.96
CA LEU A 97 -4.60 -0.59 -6.49
C LEU A 97 -5.37 0.38 -7.39
N MET A 98 -4.70 1.38 -7.95
CA MET A 98 -5.36 2.37 -8.80
C MET A 98 -6.21 1.75 -9.91
N PRO A 99 -5.68 0.81 -10.74
CA PRO A 99 -6.50 0.20 -11.79
C PRO A 99 -7.69 -0.58 -11.25
N ALA A 100 -7.55 -1.17 -10.05
CA ALA A 100 -8.60 -2.00 -9.46
C ALA A 100 -9.81 -1.19 -9.00
N VAL A 101 -9.62 0.09 -8.67
CA VAL A 101 -10.71 0.94 -8.16
C VAL A 101 -11.11 2.06 -9.10
N ARG A 102 -10.39 2.25 -10.20
CA ARG A 102 -10.61 3.36 -11.13
C ARG A 102 -12.04 3.45 -11.63
N ASP A 103 -12.65 2.31 -11.95
CA ASP A 103 -14.00 2.25 -12.51
C ASP A 103 -15.09 2.41 -11.45
N LYS A 104 -14.72 2.56 -10.19
CA LYS A 104 -15.68 2.64 -9.08
C LYS A 104 -15.95 4.07 -8.63
N GLY A 105 -15.45 5.06 -9.39
CA GLY A 105 -15.70 6.48 -9.10
C GLY A 105 -14.86 7.05 -7.98
N VAL A 106 -13.77 6.37 -7.63
CA VAL A 106 -12.84 6.80 -6.59
C VAL A 106 -11.42 6.81 -7.12
N THR A 107 -10.56 7.55 -6.42
CA THR A 107 -9.13 7.54 -6.70
C THR A 107 -8.38 7.13 -5.44
N VAL A 108 -7.27 6.42 -5.62
CA VAL A 108 -6.35 6.19 -4.50
C VAL A 108 -5.62 7.50 -4.24
N TYR A 109 -5.77 8.03 -3.05
CA TYR A 109 -5.11 9.26 -2.65
C TYR A 109 -3.71 8.99 -2.11
N SER A 110 -3.59 8.02 -1.21
CA SER A 110 -2.30 7.68 -0.61
C SER A 110 -2.27 6.24 -0.13
N VAL A 111 -1.07 5.71 -0.01
CA VAL A 111 -0.81 4.44 0.67
C VAL A 111 0.34 4.65 1.63
N SER A 112 0.16 4.21 2.86
CA SER A 112 1.20 4.24 3.90
C SER A 112 1.62 2.83 4.25
N ALA A 113 2.92 2.60 4.30
CA ALA A 113 3.51 1.33 4.71
C ALA A 113 4.27 1.54 6.01
N TRP A 114 3.80 0.90 7.08
CA TRP A 114 4.38 0.99 8.41
C TRP A 114 5.29 -0.20 8.64
N GLU A 115 6.58 0.07 8.77
CA GLU A 115 7.57 -0.95 9.10
C GLU A 115 7.44 -1.38 10.56
N SER A 116 7.08 -0.45 11.42
CA SER A 116 6.85 -0.66 12.84
C SER A 116 5.69 0.24 13.29
N SER A 117 5.33 0.16 14.56
CA SER A 117 4.29 1.02 15.12
C SER A 117 4.67 2.51 15.14
N ASN A 118 5.95 2.82 14.93
CA ASN A 118 6.49 4.17 15.10
C ASN A 118 6.94 4.83 13.79
N SER A 119 7.04 4.09 12.70
CA SER A 119 7.67 4.61 11.48
C SER A 119 6.98 4.12 10.25
N CYS A 120 6.60 5.04 9.37
CA CYS A 120 6.00 4.69 8.09
C CYS A 120 6.46 5.65 7.00
N ALA A 121 6.28 5.24 5.77
CA ALA A 121 6.37 6.10 4.61
C ALA A 121 5.04 6.10 3.88
N THR A 122 4.69 7.24 3.30
CA THR A 122 3.45 7.40 2.56
C THR A 122 3.77 7.84 1.14
N TYR A 123 3.14 7.18 0.18
CA TYR A 123 3.21 7.57 -1.23
C TYR A 123 1.88 8.21 -1.63
N TYR A 124 1.98 9.37 -2.24
CA TYR A 124 0.84 10.10 -2.82
C TYR A 124 1.01 10.07 -4.34
N GLY A 125 -0.04 9.73 -5.05
CA GLY A 125 0.06 9.60 -6.49
C GLY A 125 0.17 10.92 -7.23
N THR A 126 -0.32 12.00 -6.64
CA THR A 126 -0.21 13.36 -7.20
C THR A 126 -0.65 14.38 -6.18
#